data_e69d4146a61e4691afacf2cce0770339
#
_entry.id   e69d4146a61e4691afacf2cce0770339
#
_cell.length_a   1.000
_cell.length_b   1.000
_cell.length_c   1.000
_cell.angle_alpha   90.00
_cell.angle_beta   90.00
_cell.angle_gamma   90.00
#
_symmetry.space_group_name_H-M   'P 1'
#
loop_
_entity.id
_entity.type
_entity.pdbx_description
1 polymer ?
#
loop_
_entity_poly.entity_id
_entity_poly.type
_entity_poly.pdbx_seq_one_letter_code
_entity_poly.pdbx_strand_id
1 'polypeptide(L)'
;LKYTTYNSHTKHYYLLRSYLEKLEKEGGGTLVLKKGTYTISNVLYVPSNVTIKMKSGVNIVKGMKTGTNKFSPSKSIFQLIKPSKANKSGVYGKYDGEKNISFIGEGTVTIDMKYEKDAIAIIMGHNQNVKVENIQFKNMYSGHFIEMDASSNVVIRNNKFTGSKASDKKNKEAINLDTPDKTTGGWHQQWSKYDKTPNRNVTIENNTFKNVDRAVGTHKY
;
A
#
# COMPACT_ATOMS: atom_id res chain seq x y z
N LEU A 1 23.72 7.75 12.25
CA LEU A 1 23.80 7.39 10.85
C LEU A 1 23.81 8.65 10.01
N LYS A 2 24.93 8.93 9.36
CA LYS A 2 25.06 10.08 8.46
C LYS A 2 24.58 9.70 7.05
N TYR A 3 23.30 9.37 6.89
CA TYR A 3 22.75 9.31 5.55
C TYR A 3 22.53 10.74 5.08
N THR A 4 23.17 11.14 4.01
CA THR A 4 23.01 12.46 3.39
C THR A 4 21.57 12.71 2.90
N THR A 5 20.72 11.68 2.92
CA THR A 5 19.31 11.71 2.53
C THR A 5 18.36 11.63 3.73
N TYR A 6 18.88 11.54 4.97
CA TYR A 6 18.07 11.57 6.18
C TYR A 6 17.84 13.03 6.60
N ASN A 7 16.57 13.44 6.65
CA ASN A 7 16.17 14.79 7.02
C ASN A 7 14.73 14.79 7.54
N SER A 8 14.17 15.96 7.83
CA SER A 8 12.80 16.06 8.35
C SER A 8 11.73 15.49 7.41
N HIS A 9 11.96 15.46 6.10
CA HIS A 9 11.01 14.88 5.12
C HIS A 9 11.09 13.36 5.04
N THR A 10 12.22 12.76 5.36
CA THR A 10 12.48 11.32 5.17
C THR A 10 12.59 10.54 6.48
N LYS A 11 12.61 11.20 7.63
CA LYS A 11 12.87 10.54 8.92
C LYS A 11 11.91 9.39 9.24
N HIS A 12 10.62 9.55 8.99
CA HIS A 12 9.63 8.50 9.27
C HIS A 12 9.71 7.35 8.27
N TYR A 13 10.00 7.65 7.01
CA TYR A 13 10.29 6.62 6.02
C TYR A 13 11.47 5.74 6.48
N TYR A 14 12.59 6.33 6.85
CA TYR A 14 13.75 5.58 7.30
C TYR A 14 13.49 4.81 8.61
N LEU A 15 12.75 5.41 9.54
CA LEU A 15 12.36 4.74 10.78
C LEU A 15 11.58 3.46 10.49
N LEU A 16 10.48 3.56 9.76
CA LEU A 16 9.62 2.41 9.48
C LEU A 16 10.31 1.39 8.57
N ARG A 17 11.07 1.86 7.59
CA ARG A 17 11.89 1.00 6.74
C ARG A 17 12.85 0.13 7.57
N SER A 18 13.52 0.72 8.54
CA SER A 18 14.48 -0.02 9.38
C SER A 18 13.79 -1.15 10.15
N TYR A 19 12.59 -0.92 10.68
CA TYR A 19 11.80 -1.96 11.34
C TYR A 19 11.34 -3.05 10.38
N LEU A 20 10.88 -2.69 9.20
CA LEU A 20 10.43 -3.67 8.20
C LEU A 20 11.58 -4.55 7.69
N GLU A 21 12.76 -3.98 7.47
CA GLU A 21 13.96 -4.73 7.12
C GLU A 21 14.39 -5.70 8.24
N LYS A 22 14.27 -5.26 9.50
CA LYS A 22 14.51 -6.13 10.67
C LYS A 22 13.51 -7.28 10.73
N LEU A 23 12.23 -7.00 10.52
CA LEU A 23 11.18 -8.03 10.53
C LEU A 23 11.36 -9.04 9.39
N GLU A 24 11.85 -8.62 8.22
CA GLU A 24 12.22 -9.58 7.18
C GLU A 24 13.29 -10.56 7.68
N LYS A 25 14.34 -10.06 8.31
CA LYS A 25 15.42 -10.90 8.85
C LYS A 25 14.95 -11.85 9.94
N GLU A 26 13.98 -11.42 10.75
CA GLU A 26 13.41 -12.21 11.83
C GLU A 26 12.31 -13.18 11.38
N GLY A 27 11.91 -13.14 10.11
CA GLY A 27 10.87 -14.00 9.56
C GLY A 27 9.45 -13.52 9.84
N GLY A 28 9.28 -12.31 10.34
CA GLY A 28 7.99 -11.70 10.64
C GLY A 28 7.91 -11.08 12.02
N GLY A 29 6.73 -10.65 12.39
CA GLY A 29 6.44 -10.03 13.68
C GLY A 29 5.44 -8.91 13.58
N THR A 30 5.32 -8.11 14.64
CA THR A 30 4.38 -7.00 14.71
C THR A 30 5.11 -5.67 14.79
N LEU A 31 4.80 -4.78 13.86
CA LEU A 31 5.20 -3.38 13.92
C LEU A 31 4.04 -2.58 14.53
N VAL A 32 4.25 -2.07 15.74
CA VAL A 32 3.25 -1.24 16.42
C VAL A 32 3.57 0.24 16.19
N LEU A 33 2.65 0.96 15.58
CA LEU A 33 2.73 2.41 15.44
C LEU A 33 1.96 3.07 16.57
N LYS A 34 2.64 3.92 17.32
CA LYS A 34 2.03 4.74 18.37
C LYS A 34 1.39 5.98 17.77
N LYS A 35 0.43 6.57 18.50
CA LYS A 35 -0.20 7.85 18.13
C LYS A 35 0.82 8.87 17.63
N GLY A 36 0.52 9.48 16.50
CA GLY A 36 1.36 10.48 15.87
C GLY A 36 1.15 10.53 14.37
N THR A 37 1.80 11.51 13.74
CA THR A 37 1.78 11.69 12.29
C THR A 37 3.08 11.19 11.69
N TYR A 38 2.96 10.31 10.71
CA TYR A 38 4.06 9.69 9.99
C TYR A 38 3.98 10.10 8.53
N THR A 39 4.86 11.00 8.11
CA THR A 39 4.93 11.43 6.70
C THR A 39 5.87 10.53 5.94
N ILE A 40 5.34 9.80 4.97
CA ILE A 40 6.05 8.74 4.24
C ILE A 40 6.37 9.21 2.83
N SER A 41 7.63 9.51 2.59
CA SER A 41 8.12 10.02 1.32
C SER A 41 8.34 8.92 0.26
N ASN A 42 8.72 7.73 0.69
CA ASN A 42 9.11 6.64 -0.20
C ASN A 42 8.51 5.31 0.22
N VAL A 43 8.59 4.32 -0.68
CA VAL A 43 7.91 3.04 -0.50
C VAL A 43 8.42 2.29 0.72
N LEU A 44 7.46 1.85 1.53
CA LEU A 44 7.67 0.90 2.61
C LEU A 44 7.30 -0.49 2.12
N TYR A 45 8.29 -1.36 2.02
CA TYR A 45 8.12 -2.74 1.59
C TYR A 45 7.81 -3.63 2.78
N VAL A 46 6.74 -4.41 2.67
CA VAL A 46 6.22 -5.22 3.78
C VAL A 46 6.48 -6.70 3.52
N PRO A 47 7.32 -7.37 4.34
CA PRO A 47 7.60 -8.79 4.18
C PRO A 47 6.49 -9.67 4.76
N SER A 48 6.56 -10.97 4.48
CA SER A 48 5.63 -11.97 4.98
C SER A 48 5.60 -12.04 6.51
N ASN A 49 4.46 -12.47 7.04
CA ASN A 49 4.26 -12.71 8.46
C ASN A 49 4.37 -11.44 9.32
N VAL A 50 3.99 -10.30 8.75
CA VAL A 50 4.05 -9.00 9.42
C VAL A 50 2.64 -8.47 9.66
N THR A 51 2.38 -8.07 10.90
CA THR A 51 1.22 -7.27 11.27
C THR A 51 1.68 -5.83 11.53
N ILE A 52 1.09 -4.88 10.79
CA ILE A 52 1.24 -3.45 11.09
C ILE A 52 0.03 -3.04 11.91
N LYS A 53 0.26 -2.86 13.20
CA LYS A 53 -0.76 -2.51 14.18
C LYS A 53 -0.66 -1.03 14.49
N MET A 54 -1.73 -0.30 14.19
CA MET A 54 -1.76 1.15 14.35
C MET A 54 -2.66 1.52 15.51
N LYS A 55 -2.10 2.17 16.52
CA LYS A 55 -2.85 2.63 17.69
C LYS A 55 -3.72 3.82 17.34
N SER A 56 -4.78 4.04 18.11
CA SER A 56 -5.67 5.19 17.92
C SER A 56 -4.89 6.50 17.90
N GLY A 57 -5.21 7.35 16.92
CA GLY A 57 -4.50 8.60 16.69
C GLY A 57 -3.29 8.51 15.75
N VAL A 58 -3.02 7.35 15.17
CA VAL A 58 -2.04 7.23 14.08
C VAL A 58 -2.60 7.91 12.83
N ASN A 59 -1.79 8.76 12.24
CA ASN A 59 -2.06 9.41 10.96
C ASN A 59 -0.86 9.21 10.02
N ILE A 60 -1.01 8.34 9.03
CA ILE A 60 -0.01 8.13 7.99
C ILE A 60 -0.33 9.06 6.83
N VAL A 61 0.63 9.85 6.40
CA VAL A 61 0.46 10.89 5.38
C VAL A 61 1.42 10.63 4.23
N LYS A 62 0.91 10.69 2.99
CA LYS A 62 1.79 10.61 1.82
C LYS A 62 2.63 11.86 1.70
N GLY A 63 3.95 11.72 1.79
CA GLY A 63 4.91 12.79 1.60
C GLY A 63 5.39 12.87 0.15
N MET A 64 5.47 14.09 -0.41
CA MET A 64 5.92 14.33 -1.80
C MET A 64 7.20 15.15 -1.85
N LYS A 65 7.93 15.23 -0.75
CA LYS A 65 9.24 15.87 -0.67
C LYS A 65 10.23 14.92 -0.01
N THR A 66 11.44 14.90 -0.52
CA THR A 66 12.55 14.12 0.07
C THR A 66 13.62 15.01 0.73
N GLY A 67 13.53 16.33 0.51
CA GLY A 67 14.53 17.27 1.03
C GLY A 67 15.91 17.13 0.38
N THR A 68 16.00 16.44 -0.75
CA THR A 68 17.26 16.18 -1.47
C THR A 68 16.97 15.96 -2.95
N ASN A 69 17.98 16.17 -3.80
CA ASN A 69 17.91 15.84 -5.23
C ASN A 69 18.46 14.44 -5.56
N LYS A 70 18.87 13.67 -4.55
CA LYS A 70 19.46 12.34 -4.76
C LYS A 70 18.43 11.27 -5.10
N PHE A 71 17.19 11.46 -4.68
CA PHE A 71 16.08 10.58 -5.04
C PHE A 71 14.75 11.32 -4.95
N SER A 72 13.77 10.84 -5.70
CA SER A 72 12.43 11.42 -5.76
C SER A 72 11.45 10.70 -4.84
N PRO A 73 10.38 11.37 -4.38
CA PRO A 73 9.35 10.70 -3.59
C PRO A 73 8.62 9.64 -4.44
N SER A 74 8.11 8.61 -3.77
CA SER A 74 7.31 7.58 -4.41
C SER A 74 5.85 8.00 -4.58
N LYS A 75 5.12 7.28 -5.44
CA LYS A 75 3.67 7.39 -5.57
C LYS A 75 2.92 6.47 -4.61
N SER A 76 3.52 5.37 -4.16
CA SER A 76 2.91 4.45 -3.20
C SER A 76 3.47 4.62 -1.80
N ILE A 77 2.69 4.20 -0.79
CA ILE A 77 3.15 4.11 0.60
C ILE A 77 3.65 2.70 0.87
N PHE A 78 2.77 1.70 0.77
CA PHE A 78 3.12 0.30 1.06
C PHE A 78 3.06 -0.54 -0.19
N GLN A 79 4.07 -1.40 -0.37
CA GLN A 79 4.04 -2.49 -1.34
C GLN A 79 4.35 -3.81 -0.62
N LEU A 80 3.54 -4.84 -0.91
CA LEU A 80 3.62 -6.12 -0.20
C LEU A 80 4.63 -7.06 -0.86
N ILE A 81 5.87 -6.66 -0.80
CA ILE A 81 7.06 -7.39 -1.22
C ILE A 81 8.16 -7.20 -0.18
N LYS A 82 8.95 -8.23 0.09
CA LYS A 82 10.01 -8.08 1.08
C LYS A 82 11.13 -7.14 0.59
N PRO A 83 11.70 -6.34 1.48
CA PRO A 83 12.72 -5.34 1.11
C PRO A 83 13.86 -5.89 0.26
N SER A 84 14.35 -7.08 0.56
CA SER A 84 15.48 -7.68 -0.17
C SER A 84 15.19 -8.02 -1.64
N LYS A 85 13.92 -8.07 -2.04
CA LYS A 85 13.49 -8.38 -3.41
C LYS A 85 12.87 -7.20 -4.15
N ALA A 86 12.69 -6.07 -3.48
CA ALA A 86 11.91 -4.93 -3.99
C ALA A 86 12.43 -4.36 -5.31
N ASN A 87 13.74 -4.38 -5.52
CA ASN A 87 14.38 -3.82 -6.72
C ASN A 87 14.69 -4.87 -7.80
N LYS A 88 14.16 -6.08 -7.65
CA LYS A 88 14.40 -7.18 -8.59
C LYS A 88 13.22 -7.34 -9.54
N SER A 89 13.50 -7.70 -10.80
CA SER A 89 12.48 -7.93 -11.80
C SER A 89 12.01 -9.38 -11.78
N GLY A 90 10.70 -9.59 -12.04
CA GLY A 90 10.11 -10.91 -12.26
C GLY A 90 10.30 -11.89 -11.10
N VAL A 91 10.18 -11.42 -9.87
CA VAL A 91 10.42 -12.25 -8.67
C VAL A 91 9.23 -13.14 -8.36
N TYR A 92 8.01 -12.58 -8.44
CA TYR A 92 6.78 -13.28 -8.05
C TYR A 92 5.86 -13.56 -9.22
N GLY A 93 5.25 -14.75 -9.20
CA GLY A 93 4.18 -15.18 -10.06
C GLY A 93 3.13 -15.95 -9.28
N LYS A 94 1.99 -16.26 -9.92
CA LYS A 94 0.88 -16.94 -9.26
C LYS A 94 0.57 -16.30 -7.91
N TYR A 95 0.53 -17.09 -6.84
CA TYR A 95 0.32 -16.66 -5.47
C TYR A 95 1.54 -16.94 -4.59
N ASP A 96 2.74 -16.85 -5.19
CA ASP A 96 4.00 -17.23 -4.52
C ASP A 96 4.73 -16.05 -3.86
N GLY A 97 4.11 -14.87 -3.85
CA GLY A 97 4.66 -13.69 -3.20
C GLY A 97 4.56 -13.71 -1.67
N GLU A 98 4.70 -12.55 -1.06
CA GLU A 98 4.63 -12.42 0.40
C GLU A 98 3.23 -12.78 0.91
N LYS A 99 3.15 -13.36 2.11
CA LYS A 99 1.91 -13.85 2.70
C LYS A 99 1.78 -13.52 4.18
N ASN A 100 0.54 -13.65 4.70
CA ASN A 100 0.24 -13.42 6.11
C ASN A 100 0.60 -11.99 6.53
N ILE A 101 0.05 -11.01 5.84
CA ILE A 101 0.27 -9.58 6.12
C ILE A 101 -1.05 -8.98 6.58
N SER A 102 -1.01 -8.22 7.66
CA SER A 102 -2.19 -7.55 8.20
C SER A 102 -1.91 -6.08 8.49
N PHE A 103 -2.85 -5.23 8.10
CA PHE A 103 -2.91 -3.82 8.47
C PHE A 103 -4.12 -3.64 9.38
N ILE A 104 -3.88 -3.40 10.66
CA ILE A 104 -4.93 -3.36 11.68
C ILE A 104 -4.93 -2.02 12.40
N GLY A 105 -6.01 -1.26 12.27
CA GLY A 105 -6.22 -0.03 13.03
C GLY A 105 -6.97 -0.29 14.33
N GLU A 106 -6.59 0.41 15.39
CA GLU A 106 -7.32 0.47 16.65
C GLU A 106 -7.92 1.86 16.83
N GLY A 107 -9.20 1.95 17.18
CA GLY A 107 -9.87 3.24 17.33
C GLY A 107 -9.87 4.04 16.02
N THR A 108 -9.37 5.27 16.03
CA THR A 108 -9.30 6.12 14.85
C THR A 108 -7.90 6.16 14.27
N VAL A 109 -7.74 5.56 13.10
CA VAL A 109 -6.48 5.51 12.34
C VAL A 109 -6.72 6.03 10.94
N THR A 110 -5.85 6.90 10.46
CA THR A 110 -6.01 7.54 9.14
C THR A 110 -4.80 7.30 8.27
N ILE A 111 -5.04 7.00 6.99
CA ILE A 111 -4.04 7.06 5.92
C ILE A 111 -4.51 8.14 4.95
N ASP A 112 -3.78 9.24 4.89
CA ASP A 112 -4.13 10.43 4.13
C ASP A 112 -3.23 10.54 2.90
N MET A 113 -3.81 10.40 1.71
CA MET A 113 -3.09 10.48 0.44
C MET A 113 -2.88 11.92 -0.02
N LYS A 114 -3.40 12.92 0.72
CA LYS A 114 -3.18 14.36 0.50
C LYS A 114 -3.55 14.83 -0.91
N TYR A 115 -4.43 14.12 -1.60
CA TYR A 115 -4.76 14.38 -3.01
C TYR A 115 -3.52 14.39 -3.92
N GLU A 116 -2.51 13.58 -3.59
CA GLU A 116 -1.35 13.46 -4.46
C GLU A 116 -1.68 12.66 -5.73
N LYS A 117 -1.26 13.19 -6.87
CA LYS A 117 -1.60 12.63 -8.18
C LYS A 117 -1.04 11.21 -8.33
N ASP A 118 -1.91 10.30 -8.76
CA ASP A 118 -1.59 8.89 -9.04
C ASP A 118 -1.03 8.13 -7.84
N ALA A 119 -1.24 8.60 -6.62
CA ALA A 119 -0.75 7.94 -5.41
C ALA A 119 -1.65 6.79 -4.98
N ILE A 120 -1.04 5.75 -4.43
CA ILE A 120 -1.71 4.52 -3.97
C ILE A 120 -1.21 4.18 -2.56
N ALA A 121 -2.14 3.90 -1.64
CA ALA A 121 -1.74 3.61 -0.26
C ALA A 121 -1.14 2.22 -0.11
N ILE A 122 -1.80 1.18 -0.64
CA ILE A 122 -1.36 -0.21 -0.53
C ILE A 122 -1.40 -0.86 -1.90
N ILE A 123 -0.27 -1.45 -2.30
CA ILE A 123 -0.15 -2.25 -3.53
C ILE A 123 0.11 -3.70 -3.15
N MET A 124 -0.77 -4.59 -3.58
CA MET A 124 -0.64 -6.03 -3.43
C MET A 124 -0.40 -6.68 -4.78
N GLY A 125 0.45 -7.69 -4.81
CA GLY A 125 0.67 -8.50 -5.98
C GLY A 125 1.20 -9.88 -5.63
N HIS A 126 0.55 -10.94 -6.11
CA HIS A 126 0.94 -12.32 -5.85
C HIS A 126 0.93 -12.70 -4.37
N ASN A 127 0.11 -12.02 -3.57
CA ASN A 127 0.04 -12.21 -2.13
C ASN A 127 -1.00 -13.27 -1.75
N GLN A 128 -0.85 -13.83 -0.55
CA GLN A 128 -1.83 -14.69 0.08
C GLN A 128 -2.08 -14.27 1.52
N ASN A 129 -3.32 -14.37 1.96
CA ASN A 129 -3.71 -14.10 3.34
C ASN A 129 -3.32 -12.68 3.78
N VAL A 130 -4.04 -11.70 3.26
CA VAL A 130 -3.86 -10.29 3.59
C VAL A 130 -5.12 -9.74 4.22
N LYS A 131 -4.96 -8.94 5.28
CA LYS A 131 -6.06 -8.25 5.94
C LYS A 131 -5.81 -6.75 5.99
N VAL A 132 -6.87 -5.98 5.72
CA VAL A 132 -6.88 -4.53 5.90
C VAL A 132 -8.14 -4.18 6.68
N GLU A 133 -7.98 -3.78 7.94
CA GLU A 133 -9.10 -3.61 8.86
C GLU A 133 -9.01 -2.31 9.66
N ASN A 134 -10.17 -1.65 9.82
CA ASN A 134 -10.39 -0.51 10.69
C ASN A 134 -9.46 0.68 10.43
N ILE A 135 -9.33 1.06 9.16
CA ILE A 135 -8.53 2.19 8.71
C ILE A 135 -9.42 3.18 7.96
N GLN A 136 -9.20 4.47 8.17
CA GLN A 136 -9.80 5.54 7.39
C GLN A 136 -8.81 6.01 6.32
N PHE A 137 -9.10 5.66 5.07
CA PHE A 137 -8.34 6.12 3.91
C PHE A 137 -8.95 7.43 3.40
N LYS A 138 -8.13 8.45 3.16
CA LYS A 138 -8.59 9.78 2.77
C LYS A 138 -7.84 10.36 1.58
N ASN A 139 -8.57 11.17 0.80
CA ASN A 139 -7.99 12.16 -0.11
C ASN A 139 -7.21 11.57 -1.29
N MET A 140 -7.89 10.77 -2.09
CA MET A 140 -7.35 10.18 -3.32
C MET A 140 -7.40 11.17 -4.49
N TYR A 141 -6.40 11.11 -5.38
CA TYR A 141 -6.39 11.86 -6.65
C TYR A 141 -5.83 11.00 -7.78
N SER A 142 -6.68 10.61 -8.72
CA SER A 142 -6.39 9.79 -9.91
C SER A 142 -5.62 8.47 -9.70
N GLY A 143 -5.41 8.04 -8.46
CA GLY A 143 -4.87 6.74 -8.08
C GLY A 143 -5.94 5.84 -7.50
N HIS A 144 -5.54 4.99 -6.58
CA HIS A 144 -6.41 4.12 -5.79
C HIS A 144 -5.96 4.18 -4.33
N PHE A 145 -6.84 3.86 -3.39
CA PHE A 145 -6.38 3.59 -2.03
C PHE A 145 -5.69 2.23 -1.96
N ILE A 146 -6.31 1.21 -2.59
CA ILE A 146 -5.77 -0.15 -2.63
C ILE A 146 -5.75 -0.63 -4.08
N GLU A 147 -4.59 -1.06 -4.53
CA GLU A 147 -4.40 -1.81 -5.78
C GLU A 147 -4.13 -3.27 -5.42
N MET A 148 -4.96 -4.17 -5.95
CA MET A 148 -4.88 -5.60 -5.67
C MET A 148 -4.75 -6.38 -6.97
N ASP A 149 -3.64 -7.12 -7.13
CA ASP A 149 -3.37 -7.93 -8.31
C ASP A 149 -2.92 -9.34 -7.90
N ALA A 150 -3.41 -10.35 -8.59
CA ALA A 150 -2.97 -11.73 -8.42
C ALA A 150 -2.90 -12.19 -6.96
N SER A 151 -3.84 -11.77 -6.12
CA SER A 151 -3.82 -12.08 -4.69
C SER A 151 -4.95 -13.02 -4.29
N SER A 152 -4.72 -13.82 -3.26
CA SER A 152 -5.63 -14.86 -2.79
C SER A 152 -5.88 -14.72 -1.29
N ASN A 153 -7.12 -14.98 -0.84
CA ASN A 153 -7.51 -14.90 0.56
C ASN A 153 -7.24 -13.51 1.15
N VAL A 154 -7.87 -12.50 0.57
CA VAL A 154 -7.75 -11.11 1.00
C VAL A 154 -9.05 -10.66 1.67
N VAL A 155 -8.94 -10.04 2.82
CA VAL A 155 -10.07 -9.45 3.55
C VAL A 155 -9.83 -7.95 3.72
N ILE A 156 -10.77 -7.15 3.22
CA ILE A 156 -10.79 -5.70 3.40
C ILE A 156 -12.11 -5.36 4.07
N ARG A 157 -12.08 -5.04 5.36
CA ARG A 157 -13.31 -4.81 6.11
C ARG A 157 -13.22 -3.73 7.18
N ASN A 158 -14.37 -3.16 7.49
CA ASN A 158 -14.52 -2.14 8.53
C ASN A 158 -13.65 -0.91 8.29
N ASN A 159 -13.40 -0.57 7.02
CA ASN A 159 -12.65 0.62 6.64
C ASN A 159 -13.60 1.73 6.17
N LYS A 160 -13.08 2.95 6.17
CA LYS A 160 -13.73 4.10 5.53
C LYS A 160 -12.82 4.60 4.42
N PHE A 161 -13.41 4.78 3.24
CA PHE A 161 -12.72 5.33 2.07
C PHE A 161 -13.40 6.64 1.71
N THR A 162 -12.72 7.76 1.89
CA THR A 162 -13.36 9.08 1.78
C THR A 162 -12.53 10.04 0.94
N GLY A 163 -13.16 10.62 -0.05
CA GLY A 163 -12.61 11.72 -0.81
C GLY A 163 -11.81 11.30 -2.04
N SER A 164 -12.33 11.67 -3.20
CA SER A 164 -11.66 11.54 -4.48
C SER A 164 -11.70 12.90 -5.16
N LYS A 165 -10.54 13.43 -5.50
CA LYS A 165 -10.48 14.66 -6.29
C LYS A 165 -10.72 14.34 -7.75
N ALA A 166 -11.61 15.08 -8.38
CA ALA A 166 -11.85 14.96 -9.80
C ALA A 166 -10.54 15.15 -10.59
N SER A 167 -10.28 14.24 -11.51
CA SER A 167 -9.12 14.29 -12.39
C SER A 167 -9.57 14.15 -13.85
N ASP A 168 -8.67 14.43 -14.79
CA ASP A 168 -8.91 14.19 -16.20
C ASP A 168 -9.18 12.70 -16.49
N LYS A 169 -8.66 11.84 -15.63
CA LYS A 169 -8.94 10.40 -15.61
C LYS A 169 -10.07 10.11 -14.63
N LYS A 170 -11.28 10.33 -15.04
CA LYS A 170 -12.49 10.09 -14.25
C LYS A 170 -12.66 8.59 -13.91
N ASN A 171 -13.44 8.32 -12.89
CA ASN A 171 -13.87 6.96 -12.50
C ASN A 171 -12.76 6.06 -11.98
N LYS A 172 -11.89 6.59 -11.14
CA LYS A 172 -10.90 5.77 -10.44
C LYS A 172 -11.51 5.08 -9.21
N GLU A 173 -11.20 3.83 -9.08
CA GLU A 173 -11.69 2.98 -8.01
C GLU A 173 -10.94 3.25 -6.69
N ALA A 174 -11.67 3.27 -5.57
CA ALA A 174 -11.03 3.28 -4.25
C ALA A 174 -10.25 1.99 -4.02
N ILE A 175 -10.86 0.85 -4.37
CA ILE A 175 -10.23 -0.47 -4.38
C ILE A 175 -10.26 -0.98 -5.82
N ASN A 176 -9.10 -1.17 -6.41
CA ASN A 176 -8.95 -1.67 -7.78
C ASN A 176 -8.43 -3.09 -7.78
N LEU A 177 -9.08 -3.98 -8.55
CA LEU A 177 -8.70 -5.37 -8.70
C LEU A 177 -8.34 -5.61 -10.17
N ASP A 178 -7.08 -5.98 -10.41
CA ASP A 178 -6.61 -6.29 -11.76
C ASP A 178 -5.83 -7.61 -11.80
N THR A 179 -5.53 -8.06 -13.01
CA THR A 179 -4.52 -9.08 -13.24
C THR A 179 -3.19 -8.42 -13.62
N PRO A 180 -2.05 -9.00 -13.23
CA PRO A 180 -0.74 -8.48 -13.66
C PRO A 180 -0.54 -8.77 -15.15
N ASP A 181 -0.60 -7.72 -15.96
CA ASP A 181 -0.54 -7.81 -17.41
C ASP A 181 0.19 -6.61 -18.00
N LYS A 182 1.25 -6.84 -18.75
CA LYS A 182 2.03 -5.79 -19.41
C LYS A 182 1.24 -5.02 -20.46
N THR A 183 0.26 -5.67 -21.09
CA THR A 183 -0.45 -5.08 -22.24
C THR A 183 -1.52 -4.07 -21.83
N THR A 184 -2.03 -4.15 -20.62
CA THR A 184 -3.12 -3.28 -20.17
C THR A 184 -2.66 -1.98 -19.58
N GLY A 185 -1.39 -1.87 -19.23
CA GLY A 185 -0.86 -0.70 -18.56
C GLY A 185 -1.42 -0.44 -17.17
N GLY A 186 -2.22 -1.34 -16.62
CA GLY A 186 -2.89 -1.15 -15.35
C GLY A 186 -1.97 -1.26 -14.14
N TRP A 187 -1.04 -2.17 -14.17
CA TRP A 187 -0.15 -2.46 -13.06
C TRP A 187 1.31 -2.59 -13.51
N HIS A 188 2.21 -1.81 -12.92
CA HIS A 188 3.58 -1.63 -13.40
C HIS A 188 4.64 -1.96 -12.35
N GLN A 189 4.44 -3.00 -11.55
CA GLN A 189 5.45 -3.40 -10.58
C GLN A 189 6.44 -4.36 -11.22
N GLN A 190 7.68 -3.92 -11.42
CA GLN A 190 8.72 -4.73 -12.09
C GLN A 190 8.98 -6.09 -11.44
N TRP A 191 8.67 -6.25 -10.15
CA TRP A 191 8.88 -7.50 -9.43
C TRP A 191 7.85 -8.58 -9.77
N SER A 192 6.79 -8.27 -10.54
CA SER A 192 5.83 -9.26 -11.03
C SER A 192 6.32 -9.95 -12.30
N LYS A 193 6.01 -11.24 -12.41
CA LYS A 193 6.17 -12.02 -13.67
C LYS A 193 5.13 -11.69 -14.72
N TYR A 194 4.14 -10.86 -14.42
CA TYR A 194 3.05 -10.47 -15.32
C TYR A 194 2.34 -11.68 -15.97
N ASP A 195 2.01 -12.67 -15.16
CA ASP A 195 1.48 -13.95 -15.61
C ASP A 195 -0.05 -14.01 -15.69
N LYS A 196 -0.71 -12.86 -15.59
CA LYS A 196 -2.18 -12.74 -15.68
C LYS A 196 -2.94 -13.56 -14.62
N THR A 197 -2.32 -13.83 -13.49
CA THR A 197 -2.97 -14.54 -12.39
C THR A 197 -4.12 -13.71 -11.82
N PRO A 198 -5.34 -14.26 -11.75
CA PRO A 198 -6.49 -13.54 -11.21
C PRO A 198 -6.44 -13.45 -9.69
N ASN A 199 -7.18 -12.48 -9.13
CA ASN A 199 -7.50 -12.49 -7.71
C ASN A 199 -8.52 -13.59 -7.41
N ARG A 200 -8.46 -14.18 -6.21
CA ARG A 200 -9.44 -15.16 -5.76
C ARG A 200 -9.67 -15.10 -4.25
N ASN A 201 -10.85 -15.54 -3.83
CA ASN A 201 -11.23 -15.55 -2.41
C ASN A 201 -11.01 -14.18 -1.75
N VAL A 202 -11.55 -13.15 -2.38
CA VAL A 202 -11.50 -11.76 -1.89
C VAL A 202 -12.80 -11.41 -1.21
N THR A 203 -12.72 -10.92 0.01
CA THR A 203 -13.86 -10.42 0.77
C THR A 203 -13.69 -8.93 1.03
N ILE A 204 -14.65 -8.14 0.56
CA ILE A 204 -14.73 -6.70 0.78
C ILE A 204 -16.07 -6.44 1.43
N GLU A 205 -16.07 -6.17 2.74
CA GLU A 205 -17.31 -6.09 3.51
C GLU A 205 -17.28 -5.02 4.60
N ASN A 206 -18.45 -4.49 4.93
CA ASN A 206 -18.63 -3.52 6.00
C ASN A 206 -17.71 -2.30 5.88
N ASN A 207 -17.41 -1.89 4.66
CA ASN A 207 -16.67 -0.67 4.38
C ASN A 207 -17.65 0.45 4.03
N THR A 208 -17.24 1.67 4.32
CA THR A 208 -17.97 2.88 3.94
C THR A 208 -17.20 3.60 2.84
N PHE A 209 -17.89 3.96 1.76
CA PHE A 209 -17.33 4.73 0.65
C PHE A 209 -18.10 6.05 0.54
N LYS A 210 -17.38 7.17 0.63
CA LYS A 210 -18.01 8.49 0.57
C LYS A 210 -17.18 9.43 -0.30
N ASN A 211 -17.86 10.11 -1.24
CA ASN A 211 -17.20 11.06 -2.14
C ASN A 211 -16.01 10.45 -2.91
N VAL A 212 -16.22 9.25 -3.43
CA VAL A 212 -15.30 8.55 -4.33
C VAL A 212 -16.00 8.29 -5.66
N ASP A 213 -15.25 8.26 -6.76
CA ASP A 213 -15.84 8.05 -8.09
C ASP A 213 -16.41 6.64 -8.22
N ARG A 214 -15.64 5.63 -7.78
CA ARG A 214 -16.04 4.23 -7.74
C ARG A 214 -15.51 3.58 -6.47
N ALA A 215 -16.35 2.77 -5.84
CA ALA A 215 -15.95 2.05 -4.63
C ALA A 215 -14.97 0.92 -4.95
N VAL A 216 -15.41 -0.02 -5.77
CA VAL A 216 -14.65 -1.21 -6.16
C VAL A 216 -14.80 -1.39 -7.68
N GLY A 217 -13.72 -1.74 -8.35
CA GLY A 217 -13.78 -2.02 -9.77
C GLY A 217 -12.55 -2.75 -10.28
N THR A 218 -12.60 -3.07 -11.55
CA THR A 218 -11.56 -3.83 -12.23
C THR A 218 -11.43 -3.37 -13.68
N HIS A 219 -10.21 -3.40 -14.20
CA HIS A 219 -9.95 -3.15 -15.62
C HIS A 219 -9.76 -4.48 -16.36
N LYS A 220 -9.15 -5.47 -15.70
CA LYS A 220 -8.98 -6.82 -16.22
C LYS A 220 -8.97 -7.86 -15.10
N TYR A 221 -9.55 -8.97 -15.39
CA TYR A 221 -9.70 -10.12 -14.47
C TYR A 221 -9.67 -11.43 -15.29
#